data_390cf7c08d777199dbef7be87ada4d42
#
_entry.id   390cf7c08d777199dbef7be87ada4d42
#
_cell.length_a   1.000
_cell.length_b   1.000
_cell.length_c   1.000
_cell.angle_alpha   90.00
_cell.angle_beta   90.00
_cell.angle_gamma   90.00
#
_symmetry.space_group_name_H-M   'P 1'
#
loop_
_entity.id
_entity.type
_entity.pdbx_description
1 polymer ?
#
loop_
_entity_poly.entity_id
_entity_poly.type
_entity_poly.pdbx_seq_one_letter_code
_entity_poly.pdbx_strand_id
1 'polypeptide(L)'
;MIVLDTNVVSEPIKPSGHPAVRAWLDQQSAETLYFTTTSLSELLLGVELLPEGKRKEGLSTALNELIQRLFESRILPFDQEAAPAYAPLVARARSVGQTISVADGQIAAVAS
;
A
#
# COMPACT_ATOMS: atom_id res chain seq x y z
N MET A 1 2.92 5.83 14.25
CA MET A 1 3.16 5.09 12.98
C MET A 1 1.83 4.84 12.30
N ILE A 2 1.72 5.24 11.06
CA ILE A 2 0.51 5.03 10.24
C ILE A 2 0.92 4.17 9.05
N VAL A 3 0.38 2.95 8.96
CA VAL A 3 0.61 2.06 7.81
C VAL A 3 -0.53 2.30 6.82
N LEU A 4 -0.20 2.78 5.63
CA LEU A 4 -1.19 3.15 4.63
C LEU A 4 -1.63 1.94 3.81
N ASP A 5 -2.94 1.91 3.49
CA ASP A 5 -3.51 0.95 2.56
C ASP A 5 -3.08 1.29 1.12
N THR A 6 -3.05 0.27 0.27
CA THR A 6 -2.72 0.40 -1.15
C THR A 6 -3.55 1.48 -1.83
N ASN A 7 -4.87 1.51 -1.56
CA ASN A 7 -5.78 2.46 -2.21
C ASN A 7 -5.50 3.92 -1.82
N VAL A 8 -5.06 4.17 -0.60
CA VAL A 8 -4.73 5.52 -0.16
C VAL A 8 -3.54 6.07 -0.95
N VAL A 9 -2.54 5.23 -1.20
CA VAL A 9 -1.34 5.63 -1.95
C VAL A 9 -1.63 5.74 -3.44
N SER A 10 -2.49 4.89 -4.01
CA SER A 10 -2.81 4.93 -5.43
C SER A 10 -3.68 6.13 -5.83
N GLU A 11 -4.47 6.68 -4.91
CA GLU A 11 -5.39 7.80 -5.21
C GLU A 11 -4.68 9.04 -5.76
N PRO A 12 -3.58 9.54 -5.14
CA PRO A 12 -2.94 10.75 -5.62
C PRO A 12 -2.36 10.68 -7.03
N ILE A 13 -2.03 9.48 -7.52
CA ILE A 13 -1.45 9.31 -8.86
C ILE A 13 -2.51 9.09 -9.95
N LYS A 14 -3.77 8.90 -9.58
CA LYS A 14 -4.87 8.76 -10.54
C LYS A 14 -5.31 10.14 -11.02
N PRO A 15 -5.53 10.35 -12.33
CA PRO A 15 -6.05 11.61 -12.82
C PRO A 15 -7.40 12.01 -12.21
N SER A 16 -8.23 11.00 -11.88
CA SER A 16 -9.54 11.17 -11.27
C SER A 16 -9.53 10.89 -9.77
N GLY A 17 -8.34 10.95 -9.14
CA GLY A 17 -8.20 10.64 -7.73
C GLY A 17 -8.98 11.59 -6.82
N HIS A 18 -9.41 11.06 -5.67
CA HIS A 18 -10.23 11.81 -4.74
C HIS A 18 -9.43 12.92 -4.05
N PRO A 19 -9.83 14.20 -4.19
CA PRO A 19 -9.05 15.33 -3.62
C PRO A 19 -8.88 15.26 -2.11
N ALA A 20 -9.85 14.71 -1.39
CA ALA A 20 -9.79 14.60 0.07
C ALA A 20 -8.66 13.68 0.53
N VAL A 21 -8.38 12.60 -0.22
CA VAL A 21 -7.27 11.70 0.10
C VAL A 21 -5.94 12.41 -0.06
N ARG A 22 -5.77 13.14 -1.16
CA ARG A 22 -4.55 13.91 -1.41
C ARG A 22 -4.34 14.98 -0.33
N ALA A 23 -5.40 15.70 0.01
CA ALA A 23 -5.34 16.74 1.06
C ALA A 23 -4.97 16.13 2.41
N TRP A 24 -5.52 14.97 2.75
CA TRP A 24 -5.19 14.30 3.99
C TRP A 24 -3.71 13.89 4.04
N LEU A 25 -3.20 13.32 2.93
CA LEU A 25 -1.79 12.95 2.85
C LEU A 25 -0.87 14.16 3.00
N ASP A 26 -1.22 15.28 2.37
CA ASP A 26 -0.43 16.50 2.43
C ASP A 26 -0.36 17.08 3.85
N GLN A 27 -1.36 16.80 4.69
CA GLN A 27 -1.39 17.26 6.07
C GLN A 27 -0.56 16.39 7.02
N GLN A 28 -0.18 15.17 6.59
CA GLN A 28 0.56 14.27 7.45
C GLN A 28 2.05 14.57 7.42
N SER A 29 2.69 14.36 8.57
CA SER A 29 4.15 14.37 8.63
C SER A 29 4.66 13.10 7.97
N ALA A 30 5.52 13.22 6.96
CA ALA A 30 6.02 12.07 6.20
C ALA A 30 6.67 11.01 7.12
N GLU A 31 7.33 11.46 8.17
CA GLU A 31 8.00 10.57 9.15
C GLU A 31 7.06 9.60 9.84
N THR A 32 5.75 9.90 9.87
CA THR A 32 4.75 9.03 10.50
C THR A 32 4.11 8.04 9.54
N LEU A 33 4.38 8.18 8.23
CA LEU A 33 3.75 7.37 7.20
C LEU A 33 4.62 6.18 6.83
N TYR A 34 4.02 4.99 6.82
CA TYR A 34 4.67 3.73 6.48
C TYR A 34 3.86 3.01 5.41
N PHE A 35 4.54 2.22 4.60
CA PHE A 35 3.92 1.39 3.58
C PHE A 35 4.46 -0.03 3.70
N THR A 36 3.81 -1.00 3.06
CA THR A 36 4.29 -2.38 3.10
C THR A 36 4.84 -2.79 1.74
N THR A 37 5.78 -3.73 1.74
CA THR A 37 6.27 -4.32 0.48
C THR A 37 5.16 -5.03 -0.27
N THR A 38 4.20 -5.63 0.44
CA THR A 38 3.03 -6.26 -0.17
C THR A 38 2.21 -5.25 -0.96
N SER A 39 1.88 -4.10 -0.35
CA SER A 39 1.14 -3.04 -1.02
C SER A 39 1.92 -2.44 -2.19
N LEU A 40 3.22 -2.25 -2.01
CA LEU A 40 4.09 -1.77 -3.08
C LEU A 40 4.05 -2.72 -4.28
N SER A 41 4.13 -4.04 -4.01
CA SER A 41 4.06 -5.05 -5.08
C SER A 41 2.73 -4.99 -5.82
N GLU A 42 1.63 -4.77 -5.12
CA GLU A 42 0.31 -4.63 -5.75
C GLU A 42 0.25 -3.41 -6.68
N LEU A 43 0.80 -2.28 -6.24
CA LEU A 43 0.83 -1.07 -7.07
C LEU A 43 1.72 -1.25 -8.29
N LEU A 44 2.89 -1.85 -8.11
CA LEU A 44 3.81 -2.12 -9.22
C LEU A 44 3.19 -3.07 -10.25
N LEU A 45 2.51 -4.10 -9.77
CA LEU A 45 1.79 -5.02 -10.66
C LEU A 45 0.69 -4.30 -11.42
N GLY A 46 -0.09 -3.45 -10.76
CA GLY A 46 -1.15 -2.68 -11.40
C GLY A 46 -0.64 -1.82 -12.55
N VAL A 47 0.50 -1.17 -12.37
CA VAL A 47 1.13 -0.39 -13.42
C VAL A 47 1.66 -1.28 -14.53
N GLU A 48 2.29 -2.41 -14.18
CA GLU A 48 2.87 -3.34 -15.14
C GLU A 48 1.82 -3.94 -16.09
N LEU A 49 0.61 -4.14 -15.59
CA LEU A 49 -0.49 -4.70 -16.37
C LEU A 49 -1.12 -3.70 -17.35
N LEU A 50 -0.77 -2.43 -17.28
CA LEU A 50 -1.26 -1.43 -18.22
C LEU A 50 -0.67 -1.65 -19.62
N PRO A 51 -1.42 -1.30 -20.68
CA PRO A 51 -0.88 -1.31 -22.05
C PRO A 51 0.34 -0.38 -22.16
N GLU A 52 1.32 -0.80 -22.96
CA GLU A 52 2.48 0.04 -23.23
C GLU A 52 2.06 1.39 -23.81
N GLY A 53 2.74 2.44 -23.40
CA GLY A 53 2.46 3.78 -23.88
C GLY A 53 2.72 4.86 -22.83
N LYS A 54 2.34 6.07 -23.18
CA LYS A 54 2.61 7.25 -22.34
C LYS A 54 1.92 7.21 -21.00
N ARG A 55 0.73 6.62 -20.93
CA ARG A 55 -0.01 6.52 -19.66
C ARG A 55 0.73 5.63 -18.66
N LYS A 56 1.20 4.47 -19.13
CA LYS A 56 1.97 3.54 -18.29
C LYS A 56 3.26 4.19 -17.81
N GLU A 57 3.99 4.84 -18.71
CA GLU A 57 5.24 5.53 -18.38
C GLU A 57 5.00 6.63 -17.35
N GLY A 58 3.97 7.44 -17.56
CA GLY A 58 3.62 8.54 -16.65
C GLY A 58 3.23 8.02 -15.25
N LEU A 59 2.43 6.97 -15.17
CA LEU A 59 2.03 6.38 -13.89
C LEU A 59 3.21 5.72 -13.19
N SER A 60 4.09 5.06 -13.93
CA SER A 60 5.30 4.45 -13.37
C SER A 60 6.19 5.50 -12.73
N THR A 61 6.44 6.60 -13.44
CA THR A 61 7.25 7.70 -12.92
C THR A 61 6.60 8.34 -11.70
N ALA A 62 5.30 8.63 -11.77
CA ALA A 62 4.57 9.25 -10.67
C ALA A 62 4.58 8.36 -9.42
N LEU A 63 4.41 7.04 -9.59
CA LEU A 63 4.44 6.10 -8.48
C LEU A 63 5.82 6.07 -7.82
N ASN A 64 6.88 5.98 -8.62
CA ASN A 64 8.24 5.95 -8.08
C ASN A 64 8.56 7.22 -7.29
N GLU A 65 8.19 8.38 -7.81
CA GLU A 65 8.41 9.66 -7.14
C GLU A 65 7.61 9.75 -5.84
N LEU A 66 6.36 9.30 -5.86
CA LEU A 66 5.50 9.32 -4.68
C LEU A 66 6.06 8.43 -3.57
N ILE A 67 6.48 7.22 -3.92
CA ILE A 67 7.05 6.27 -2.94
C ILE A 67 8.30 6.85 -2.30
N GLN A 68 9.20 7.43 -3.10
CA GLN A 68 10.42 8.04 -2.57
C GLN A 68 10.13 9.23 -1.67
N ARG A 69 9.21 10.10 -2.09
CA ARG A 69 8.87 11.30 -1.34
C ARG A 69 8.19 11.00 -0.01
N LEU A 70 7.22 10.06 -0.01
CA LEU A 70 6.42 9.77 1.18
C LEU A 70 7.11 8.83 2.15
N PHE A 71 7.79 7.81 1.66
CA PHE A 71 8.21 6.70 2.52
C PHE A 71 9.71 6.56 2.69
N GLU A 72 10.51 6.93 1.69
CA GLU A 72 11.97 6.73 1.73
C GLU A 72 12.32 5.29 2.14
N SER A 73 12.81 5.10 3.37
CA SER A 73 13.15 3.79 3.92
C SER A 73 12.04 3.19 4.79
N ARG A 74 10.87 3.83 4.87
CA ARG A 74 9.75 3.37 5.70
C ARG A 74 8.83 2.40 4.97
N ILE A 75 9.42 1.48 4.22
CA ILE A 75 8.71 0.37 3.57
C ILE A 75 8.94 -0.87 4.42
N LEU A 76 7.86 -1.39 5.01
CA LEU A 76 7.94 -2.50 5.95
C LEU A 76 7.70 -3.83 5.23
N PRO A 77 8.60 -4.81 5.37
CA PRO A 77 8.43 -6.10 4.71
C PRO A 77 7.49 -7.02 5.48
N PHE A 78 6.80 -7.90 4.74
CA PHE A 78 6.20 -9.08 5.34
C PHE A 78 7.28 -10.14 5.45
N ASP A 79 7.94 -10.16 6.60
CA ASP A 79 9.12 -10.99 6.84
C ASP A 79 8.86 -12.04 7.91
N GLN A 80 9.94 -12.66 8.37
CA GLN A 80 9.87 -13.68 9.41
C GLN A 80 9.29 -13.14 10.72
N GLU A 81 9.51 -11.87 11.04
CA GLU A 81 8.97 -11.25 12.25
C GLU A 81 7.47 -10.98 12.14
N ALA A 82 7.00 -10.64 10.95
CA ALA A 82 5.58 -10.35 10.71
C ALA A 82 4.75 -11.62 10.51
N ALA A 83 5.33 -12.68 10.00
CA ALA A 83 4.62 -13.90 9.65
C ALA A 83 3.80 -14.50 10.81
N PRO A 84 4.28 -14.57 12.05
CA PRO A 84 3.51 -15.13 13.16
C PRO A 84 2.19 -14.40 13.44
N ALA A 85 2.07 -13.13 13.09
CA ALA A 85 0.85 -12.37 13.29
C ALA A 85 -0.24 -12.70 12.24
N TYR A 86 0.16 -13.21 11.08
CA TYR A 86 -0.75 -13.49 9.96
C TYR A 86 -1.78 -14.54 10.30
N ALA A 87 -1.35 -15.69 10.82
CA ALA A 87 -2.24 -16.82 11.04
C ALA A 87 -3.35 -16.51 12.05
N PRO A 88 -3.09 -15.91 13.22
CA PRO A 88 -4.16 -15.55 14.14
C PRO A 88 -5.13 -14.52 13.58
N LEU A 89 -4.63 -13.52 12.83
CA LEU A 89 -5.48 -12.49 12.23
C LEU A 89 -6.44 -13.08 11.21
N VAL A 90 -5.92 -13.89 10.31
CA VAL A 90 -6.74 -14.52 9.25
C VAL A 90 -7.71 -15.55 9.85
N ALA A 91 -7.27 -16.34 10.81
CA ALA A 91 -8.13 -17.31 11.47
C ALA A 91 -9.30 -16.63 12.19
N ARG A 92 -9.04 -15.51 12.88
CA ARG A 92 -10.09 -14.73 13.54
C ARG A 92 -11.10 -14.18 12.53
N ALA A 93 -10.62 -13.64 11.41
CA ALA A 93 -11.48 -13.12 10.35
C ALA A 93 -12.41 -14.23 9.82
N ARG A 94 -11.86 -15.41 9.54
CA ARG A 94 -12.64 -16.56 9.07
C ARG A 94 -13.65 -17.03 10.09
N SER A 95 -13.32 -17.00 11.37
CA SER A 95 -14.22 -17.44 12.43
C SER A 95 -15.48 -16.59 12.54
N VAL A 96 -15.44 -15.34 12.12
CA VAL A 96 -16.60 -14.44 12.11
C VAL A 96 -17.18 -14.27 10.68
N GLY A 97 -16.85 -15.18 9.78
CA GLY A 97 -17.41 -15.20 8.42
C GLY A 97 -16.81 -14.21 7.45
N GLN A 98 -15.71 -13.57 7.80
CA GLN A 98 -15.00 -12.63 6.92
C GLN A 98 -13.93 -13.36 6.13
N THR A 99 -13.90 -13.11 4.83
CA THR A 99 -12.83 -13.61 3.95
C THR A 99 -11.92 -12.44 3.58
N ILE A 100 -10.64 -12.56 3.93
CA ILE A 100 -9.64 -11.58 3.52
C ILE A 100 -8.64 -12.23 2.58
N SER A 101 -8.14 -11.46 1.62
CA SER A 101 -7.14 -11.94 0.68
C SER A 101 -5.81 -12.19 1.40
N VAL A 102 -4.93 -12.96 0.76
CA VAL A 102 -3.56 -13.17 1.27
C VAL A 102 -2.85 -11.83 1.43
N ALA A 103 -2.98 -10.96 0.44
CA ALA A 103 -2.35 -9.64 0.49
C ALA A 103 -2.85 -8.82 1.69
N ASP A 104 -4.17 -8.75 1.89
CA ASP A 104 -4.74 -7.99 3.01
C ASP A 104 -4.31 -8.56 4.35
N GLY A 105 -4.23 -9.89 4.47
CA GLY A 105 -3.74 -10.55 5.67
C GLY A 105 -2.28 -10.23 5.96
N GLN A 106 -1.44 -10.18 4.93
CA GLN A 106 -0.03 -9.81 5.08
C GLN A 106 0.14 -8.35 5.50
N ILE A 107 -0.63 -7.44 4.90
CA ILE A 107 -0.60 -6.02 5.27
C ILE A 107 -1.01 -5.84 6.74
N ALA A 108 -2.08 -6.51 7.16
CA ALA A 108 -2.55 -6.45 8.54
C ALA A 108 -1.52 -7.02 9.51
N ALA A 109 -0.85 -8.12 9.15
CA ALA A 109 0.19 -8.74 9.97
C ALA A 109 1.39 -7.80 10.17
N VAL A 110 1.81 -7.11 9.11
CA VAL A 110 2.90 -6.14 9.18
C VAL A 110 2.51 -4.96 10.07
N ALA A 111 1.25 -4.52 10.01
CA ALA A 111 0.75 -3.38 10.77
C ALA A 111 0.51 -3.68 12.26
N SER A 112 0.46 -4.94 12.64
CA SER A 112 0.14 -5.33 14.03
C SER A 112 1.31 -5.29 15.01
#